data_ceb720e11d3725abb835783310ed1495
#
_entry.id   ceb720e11d3725abb835783310ed1495
#
_cell.length_a   1.000
_cell.length_b   1.000
_cell.length_c   1.000
_cell.angle_alpha   90.00
_cell.angle_beta   90.00
_cell.angle_gamma   90.00
#
_symmetry.space_group_name_H-M   'P 1'
#
loop_
_entity.id
_entity.type
_entity.pdbx_description
1 polymer ?
#
loop_
_entity_poly.entity_id
_entity_poly.type
_entity_poly.pdbx_seq_one_letter_code
_entity_poly.pdbx_strand_id
1 'polypeptide(L)'
;MRFEIATAFIIGALLPVLETARRGISHWTINFTTMFEDYAGGALLLVGGWAAYRAKSWGAVFLLMAWGSICGLMTSSFLAQVEATLRGTETEPHNLLIVIVKLLLWSVSITSLVLSFRSATLQRIK
;
A
#
# COMPACT_ATOMS: atom_id res chain seq x y z
N MET A 1 7.40 -11.24 14.80
CA MET A 1 6.85 -9.98 14.24
C MET A 1 5.45 -10.26 13.74
N ARG A 2 4.51 -9.39 14.06
CA ARG A 2 3.13 -9.56 13.60
C ARG A 2 3.03 -9.32 12.09
N PHE A 3 2.02 -9.93 11.47
CA PHE A 3 1.84 -9.87 10.02
C PHE A 3 1.71 -8.43 9.51
N GLU A 4 0.89 -7.60 10.16
CA GLU A 4 0.66 -6.22 9.72
C GLU A 4 1.91 -5.34 9.83
N ILE A 5 2.84 -5.67 10.71
CA ILE A 5 4.12 -4.95 10.83
C ILE A 5 5.09 -5.42 9.75
N ALA A 6 5.19 -6.74 9.57
CA ALA A 6 6.06 -7.30 8.54
C ALA A 6 5.66 -6.83 7.14
N THR A 7 4.35 -6.88 6.84
CA THR A 7 3.85 -6.42 5.54
C THR A 7 4.02 -4.93 5.36
N ALA A 8 3.97 -4.13 6.44
CA ALA A 8 4.22 -2.69 6.36
C ALA A 8 5.64 -2.40 5.87
N PHE A 9 6.63 -3.14 6.40
CA PHE A 9 8.02 -2.99 5.94
C PHE A 9 8.17 -3.45 4.49
N ILE A 10 7.59 -4.59 4.14
CA ILE A 10 7.73 -5.16 2.81
C ILE A 10 7.05 -4.26 1.77
N ILE A 11 5.78 -3.95 1.96
CA ILE A 11 5.01 -3.17 1.00
C ILE A 11 5.45 -1.71 0.98
N GLY A 12 5.81 -1.16 2.14
CA GLY A 12 6.33 0.20 2.22
C GLY A 12 7.59 0.40 1.39
N ALA A 13 8.45 -0.62 1.32
CA ALA A 13 9.63 -0.59 0.47
C ALA A 13 9.30 -0.89 -0.97
N LEU A 14 8.38 -1.85 -1.21
CA LEU A 14 8.04 -2.29 -2.57
C LEU A 14 7.31 -1.23 -3.39
N LEU A 15 6.40 -0.45 -2.79
CA LEU A 15 5.61 0.52 -3.54
C LEU A 15 6.47 1.52 -4.32
N PRO A 16 7.42 2.23 -3.68
CA PRO A 16 8.27 3.14 -4.44
C PRO A 16 9.15 2.42 -5.46
N VAL A 17 9.69 1.26 -5.07
CA VAL A 17 10.60 0.50 -5.95
C VAL A 17 9.86 0.01 -7.19
N LEU A 18 8.67 -0.59 -7.01
CA LEU A 18 7.89 -1.11 -8.13
C LEU A 18 7.43 0.00 -9.06
N GLU A 19 6.98 1.13 -8.53
CA GLU A 19 6.56 2.25 -9.37
C GLU A 19 7.73 2.85 -10.13
N THR A 20 8.88 3.00 -9.50
CA THR A 20 10.08 3.52 -10.18
C THR A 20 10.53 2.56 -11.27
N ALA A 21 10.51 1.25 -10.99
CA ALA A 21 10.89 0.24 -11.98
C ALA A 21 9.92 0.19 -13.15
N ARG A 22 8.61 0.33 -12.87
CA ARG A 22 7.56 0.24 -13.89
C ARG A 22 7.49 1.49 -14.77
N ARG A 23 7.59 2.67 -14.17
CA ARG A 23 7.35 3.95 -14.85
C ARG A 23 8.60 4.77 -15.12
N GLY A 24 9.68 4.51 -14.37
CA GLY A 24 10.92 5.25 -14.48
C GLY A 24 10.90 6.55 -13.68
N ILE A 25 12.09 7.07 -13.40
CA ILE A 25 12.24 8.29 -12.60
C ILE A 25 11.63 9.50 -13.35
N SER A 26 11.69 9.51 -14.67
CA SER A 26 11.13 10.60 -15.48
C SER A 26 9.63 10.77 -15.30
N HIS A 27 8.94 9.73 -14.79
CA HIS A 27 7.48 9.80 -14.57
C HIS A 27 7.10 10.85 -13.52
N TRP A 28 8.05 11.26 -12.66
CA TRP A 28 7.83 12.35 -11.71
C TRP A 28 7.41 13.64 -12.41
N THR A 29 7.92 13.89 -13.62
CA THR A 29 7.55 15.08 -14.39
C THR A 29 6.29 14.88 -15.23
N ILE A 30 5.92 13.61 -15.51
CA ILE A 30 4.74 13.27 -16.31
C ILE A 30 3.50 13.18 -15.43
N ASN A 31 3.60 12.48 -14.30
CA ASN A 31 2.48 12.30 -13.39
C ASN A 31 2.97 12.33 -11.94
N PHE A 32 3.22 13.53 -11.47
CA PHE A 32 3.72 13.78 -10.11
C PHE A 32 2.81 13.17 -9.04
N THR A 33 1.49 13.33 -9.20
CA THR A 33 0.52 12.88 -8.18
C THR A 33 0.65 11.39 -7.91
N THR A 34 0.68 10.56 -8.95
CA THR A 34 0.77 9.11 -8.79
C THR A 34 2.09 8.70 -8.12
N MET A 35 3.20 9.27 -8.56
CA MET A 35 4.49 8.96 -7.95
C MET A 35 4.56 9.40 -6.50
N PHE A 36 4.04 10.60 -6.20
CA PHE A 36 3.99 11.12 -4.84
C PHE A 36 3.14 10.22 -3.94
N GLU A 37 1.97 9.78 -4.40
CA GLU A 37 1.10 8.90 -3.61
C GLU A 37 1.81 7.60 -3.22
N ASP A 38 2.50 6.97 -4.16
CA ASP A 38 3.18 5.71 -3.89
C ASP A 38 4.37 5.89 -2.95
N TYR A 39 5.13 6.97 -3.12
CA TYR A 39 6.26 7.25 -2.24
C TYR A 39 5.80 7.65 -0.84
N ALA A 40 4.78 8.51 -0.76
CA ALA A 40 4.25 8.94 0.53
C ALA A 40 3.58 7.78 1.26
N GLY A 41 2.81 6.96 0.54
CA GLY A 41 2.19 5.76 1.12
C GLY A 41 3.22 4.79 1.65
N GLY A 42 4.29 4.55 0.88
CA GLY A 42 5.40 3.71 1.32
C GLY A 42 6.07 4.25 2.58
N ALA A 43 6.32 5.56 2.61
CA ALA A 43 6.93 6.19 3.78
C ALA A 43 6.04 6.06 5.02
N LEU A 44 4.72 6.26 4.86
CA LEU A 44 3.77 6.09 5.96
C LEU A 44 3.80 4.67 6.52
N LEU A 45 3.83 3.66 5.64
CA LEU A 45 3.91 2.27 6.07
C LEU A 45 5.22 1.96 6.79
N LEU A 46 6.33 2.47 6.28
CA LEU A 46 7.64 2.25 6.92
C LEU A 46 7.70 2.88 8.30
N VAL A 47 7.22 4.12 8.43
CA VAL A 47 7.18 4.81 9.73
C VAL A 47 6.23 4.10 10.69
N GLY A 48 5.02 3.76 10.21
CA GLY A 48 4.04 3.06 11.04
C GLY A 48 4.52 1.68 11.49
N GLY A 49 5.13 0.94 10.57
CA GLY A 49 5.71 -0.37 10.90
C GLY A 49 6.82 -0.25 11.93
N TRP A 50 7.73 0.71 11.75
CA TRP A 50 8.80 0.95 12.70
C TRP A 50 8.25 1.33 14.08
N ALA A 51 7.31 2.27 14.12
CA ALA A 51 6.74 2.75 15.38
C ALA A 51 6.01 1.62 16.12
N ALA A 52 5.25 0.80 15.39
CA ALA A 52 4.56 -0.35 15.99
C ALA A 52 5.54 -1.42 16.46
N TYR A 53 6.58 -1.68 15.67
CA TYR A 53 7.63 -2.64 16.05
C TYR A 53 8.36 -2.21 17.32
N ARG A 54 8.62 -0.90 17.45
CA ARG A 54 9.30 -0.34 18.64
C ARG A 54 8.32 -0.06 19.78
N ALA A 55 7.07 -0.46 19.64
CA ALA A 55 6.03 -0.31 20.67
C ALA A 55 5.85 1.14 21.14
N LYS A 56 5.95 2.11 20.19
CA LYS A 56 5.66 3.50 20.48
C LYS A 56 4.19 3.66 20.83
N SER A 57 3.85 4.59 21.73
CA SER A 57 2.47 4.80 22.16
C SER A 57 1.52 5.16 21.00
N TRP A 58 2.04 5.83 19.96
CA TRP A 58 1.28 6.23 18.78
C TRP A 58 1.40 5.24 17.61
N GLY A 59 2.20 4.18 17.78
CA GLY A 59 2.55 3.29 16.67
C GLY A 59 1.38 2.52 16.11
N ALA A 60 0.54 1.92 16.97
CA ALA A 60 -0.58 1.11 16.51
C ALA A 60 -1.60 1.95 15.73
N VAL A 61 -1.92 3.16 16.24
CA VAL A 61 -2.86 4.06 15.56
C VAL A 61 -2.27 4.57 14.25
N PHE A 62 -1.00 4.94 14.26
CA PHE A 62 -0.35 5.43 13.05
C PHE A 62 -0.31 4.33 11.96
N LEU A 63 0.02 3.10 12.35
CA LEU A 63 0.03 1.98 11.41
C LEU A 63 -1.36 1.71 10.85
N LEU A 64 -2.39 1.79 11.69
CA LEU A 64 -3.78 1.65 11.25
C LEU A 64 -4.13 2.72 10.20
N MET A 65 -3.76 3.97 10.44
CA MET A 65 -4.00 5.06 9.50
C MET A 65 -3.25 4.84 8.18
N ALA A 66 -2.00 4.37 8.27
CA ALA A 66 -1.20 4.09 7.09
C ALA A 66 -1.83 2.99 6.24
N TRP A 67 -2.26 1.89 6.86
CA TRP A 67 -2.93 0.82 6.13
C TRP A 67 -4.27 1.25 5.55
N GLY A 68 -5.02 2.11 6.27
CA GLY A 68 -6.26 2.68 5.75
C GLY A 68 -6.03 3.47 4.47
N SER A 69 -4.99 4.31 4.47
CA SER A 69 -4.61 5.10 3.30
C SER A 69 -4.21 4.20 2.13
N ILE A 70 -3.40 3.17 2.39
CA ILE A 70 -2.95 2.23 1.36
C ILE A 70 -4.12 1.42 0.81
N CYS A 71 -5.04 0.97 1.66
CA CYS A 71 -6.24 0.26 1.19
C CYS A 71 -7.06 1.12 0.24
N GLY A 72 -7.21 2.42 0.54
CA GLY A 72 -7.90 3.34 -0.34
C GLY A 72 -7.22 3.47 -1.69
N LEU A 73 -5.90 3.68 -1.68
CA LEU A 73 -5.12 3.78 -2.91
C LEU A 73 -5.15 2.49 -3.72
N MET A 74 -5.00 1.34 -3.06
CA MET A 74 -5.00 0.04 -3.74
C MET A 74 -6.37 -0.29 -4.32
N THR A 75 -7.46 0.03 -3.61
CA THR A 75 -8.81 -0.19 -4.12
C THR A 75 -9.02 0.61 -5.40
N SER A 76 -8.71 1.90 -5.38
CA SER A 76 -8.84 2.77 -6.55
C SER A 76 -7.98 2.27 -7.72
N SER A 77 -6.72 1.94 -7.44
CA SER A 77 -5.77 1.48 -8.45
C SER A 77 -6.20 0.15 -9.06
N PHE A 78 -6.62 -0.81 -8.23
CA PHE A 78 -7.05 -2.12 -8.70
C PHE A 78 -8.32 -2.02 -9.54
N LEU A 79 -9.34 -1.29 -9.06
CA LEU A 79 -10.60 -1.16 -9.78
C LEU A 79 -10.41 -0.41 -11.11
N ALA A 80 -9.56 0.62 -11.12
CA ALA A 80 -9.28 1.34 -12.37
C ALA A 80 -8.61 0.43 -13.39
N GLN A 81 -7.69 -0.44 -12.96
CA GLN A 81 -7.02 -1.37 -13.84
C GLN A 81 -7.98 -2.41 -14.40
N VAL A 82 -8.87 -2.96 -13.56
CA VAL A 82 -9.88 -3.92 -13.99
C VAL A 82 -10.85 -3.28 -14.97
N GLU A 83 -11.32 -2.07 -14.66
CA GLU A 83 -12.23 -1.34 -15.54
C GLU A 83 -11.60 -1.09 -16.90
N ALA A 84 -10.35 -0.65 -16.95
CA ALA A 84 -9.64 -0.42 -18.21
C ALA A 84 -9.51 -1.71 -19.00
N THR A 85 -9.23 -2.82 -18.33
CA THR A 85 -9.13 -4.14 -18.97
C THR A 85 -10.48 -4.55 -19.59
N LEU A 86 -11.57 -4.40 -18.83
CA LEU A 86 -12.89 -4.77 -19.31
C LEU A 86 -13.37 -3.90 -20.48
N ARG A 87 -12.96 -2.63 -20.49
CA ARG A 87 -13.31 -1.70 -21.58
C ARG A 87 -12.39 -1.84 -22.79
N GLY A 88 -11.32 -2.61 -22.67
CA GLY A 88 -10.35 -2.76 -23.75
C GLY A 88 -9.48 -1.53 -23.98
N THR A 89 -9.40 -0.62 -23.02
CA THR A 89 -8.57 0.59 -23.14
C THR A 89 -7.16 0.42 -22.61
N GLU A 90 -6.87 -0.73 -22.00
CA GLU A 90 -5.55 -1.00 -21.43
C GLU A 90 -4.56 -1.38 -22.54
N THR A 91 -3.43 -0.68 -22.59
CA THR A 91 -2.43 -0.86 -23.63
C THR A 91 -1.10 -1.43 -23.11
N GLU A 92 -0.97 -1.63 -21.80
CA GLU A 92 0.27 -2.14 -21.24
C GLU A 92 0.49 -3.61 -21.62
N PRO A 93 1.73 -3.97 -22.03
CA PRO A 93 1.98 -5.34 -22.55
C PRO A 93 1.80 -6.44 -21.50
N HIS A 94 1.93 -6.14 -20.22
CA HIS A 94 1.79 -7.13 -19.14
C HIS A 94 0.58 -6.86 -18.27
N ASN A 95 -0.53 -6.45 -18.90
CA ASN A 95 -1.74 -6.04 -18.16
C ASN A 95 -2.24 -7.12 -17.20
N LEU A 96 -2.29 -8.40 -17.63
CA LEU A 96 -2.77 -9.47 -16.77
C LEU A 96 -1.90 -9.63 -15.52
N LEU A 97 -0.57 -9.55 -15.69
CA LEU A 97 0.36 -9.63 -14.57
C LEU A 97 0.14 -8.45 -13.61
N ILE A 98 -0.07 -7.24 -14.14
CA ILE A 98 -0.32 -6.06 -13.35
C ILE A 98 -1.61 -6.21 -12.53
N VAL A 99 -2.68 -6.73 -13.14
CA VAL A 99 -3.95 -6.98 -12.45
C VAL A 99 -3.76 -7.98 -11.30
N ILE A 100 -3.03 -9.06 -11.55
CA ILE A 100 -2.78 -10.08 -10.52
C ILE A 100 -1.97 -9.51 -9.37
N VAL A 101 -0.91 -8.75 -9.66
CA VAL A 101 -0.08 -8.12 -8.63
C VAL A 101 -0.90 -7.14 -7.80
N LYS A 102 -1.73 -6.31 -8.44
CA LYS A 102 -2.58 -5.36 -7.74
C LYS A 102 -3.62 -6.07 -6.87
N LEU A 103 -4.17 -7.20 -7.34
CA LEU A 103 -5.10 -7.99 -6.55
C LEU A 103 -4.43 -8.53 -5.29
N LEU A 104 -3.21 -9.05 -5.41
CA LEU A 104 -2.45 -9.56 -4.27
C LEU A 104 -2.13 -8.45 -3.29
N LEU A 105 -1.67 -7.30 -3.76
CA LEU A 105 -1.36 -6.15 -2.91
C LEU A 105 -2.61 -5.64 -2.20
N TRP A 106 -3.74 -5.59 -2.89
CA TRP A 106 -5.01 -5.17 -2.33
C TRP A 106 -5.46 -6.12 -1.21
N SER A 107 -5.38 -7.43 -1.46
CA SER A 107 -5.77 -8.45 -0.48
C SER A 107 -4.90 -8.37 0.77
N VAL A 108 -3.59 -8.25 0.60
CA VAL A 108 -2.65 -8.10 1.72
C VAL A 108 -2.93 -6.83 2.49
N SER A 109 -3.22 -5.73 1.80
CA SER A 109 -3.52 -4.44 2.44
C SER A 109 -4.78 -4.52 3.29
N ILE A 110 -5.84 -5.15 2.79
CA ILE A 110 -7.09 -5.31 3.56
C ILE A 110 -6.83 -6.17 4.80
N THR A 111 -6.13 -7.29 4.64
CA THR A 111 -5.80 -8.16 5.77
C THR A 111 -4.98 -7.40 6.82
N SER A 112 -3.98 -6.63 6.38
CA SER A 112 -3.15 -5.85 7.28
C SER A 112 -3.95 -4.75 8.00
N LEU A 113 -4.90 -4.13 7.28
CA LEU A 113 -5.77 -3.11 7.88
C LEU A 113 -6.63 -3.72 8.99
N VAL A 114 -7.24 -4.88 8.74
CA VAL A 114 -8.06 -5.56 9.75
C VAL A 114 -7.23 -5.93 10.96
N LEU A 115 -6.04 -6.50 10.75
CA LEU A 115 -5.15 -6.87 11.85
C LEU A 115 -4.67 -5.65 12.61
N SER A 116 -4.36 -4.55 11.93
CA SER A 116 -3.97 -3.30 12.59
C SER A 116 -5.10 -2.72 13.43
N PHE A 117 -6.32 -2.79 12.92
CA PHE A 117 -7.50 -2.34 13.67
C PHE A 117 -7.69 -3.17 14.94
N ARG A 118 -7.54 -4.49 14.85
CA ARG A 118 -7.64 -5.36 16.01
C ARG A 118 -6.56 -5.06 17.03
N SER A 119 -5.32 -4.86 16.58
CA SER A 119 -4.21 -4.54 17.47
C SER A 119 -4.43 -3.21 18.18
N ALA A 120 -4.87 -2.18 17.46
CA ALA A 120 -5.13 -0.86 18.04
C ALA A 120 -6.27 -0.93 19.06
N THR A 121 -7.33 -1.69 18.75
CA THR A 121 -8.46 -1.86 19.66
C THR A 121 -8.06 -2.59 20.94
N LEU A 122 -7.28 -3.66 20.82
CA LEU A 122 -6.81 -4.41 21.97
C LEU A 122 -5.89 -3.58 22.86
N GLN A 123 -5.06 -2.73 22.29
CA GLN A 123 -4.20 -1.83 23.07
C GLN A 123 -5.00 -0.81 23.86
N ARG A 124 -6.12 -0.35 23.33
CA ARG A 124 -6.99 0.61 24.02
C ARG A 124 -7.70 0.00 25.22
N ILE A 125 -7.98 -1.30 25.16
CA ILE A 125 -8.65 -2.02 26.26
C ILE A 125 -7.69 -2.24 27.43
N LYS A 126 -6.40 -2.39 27.14
CA LYS A 126 -5.37 -2.56 28.18
C LYS A 126 -5.03 -1.22 28.81
#